data_c72eabdcbeeb41f37a71db5ced0f1f96
#
_entry.id   c72eabdcbeeb41f37a71db5ced0f1f96
#
_cell.length_a   1.000
_cell.length_b   1.000
_cell.length_c   1.000
_cell.angle_alpha   90.00
_cell.angle_beta   90.00
_cell.angle_gamma   90.00
#
_symmetry.space_group_name_H-M   'P 1'
#
loop_
_entity.id
_entity.type
_entity.pdbx_description
1 polymer ?
#
loop_
_entity_poly.entity_id
_entity_poly.type
_entity_poly.pdbx_seq_one_letter_code
_entity_poly.pdbx_strand_id
1 'polypeptide(L)'
;TLFISNWLLAYEREHSGDALIDAVLARVAELVAAARQVPCDVIIVSNEVGGGVVPAYPLGRLFRDAAGLANQMVARAADRVYWVVAGIPIDARALDARRLEGCGLGFGEPEPGGTCGAGGPGSAGGEGGDGP
;
A
#
# COMPACT_ATOMS: atom_id res chain seq x y z
N THR A 1 -12.84 0.06 -8.49
CA THR A 1 -12.01 1.12 -9.14
C THR A 1 -12.86 2.17 -9.83
N LEU A 2 -13.83 1.80 -10.67
CA LEU A 2 -14.68 2.75 -11.40
C LEU A 2 -15.45 3.71 -10.46
N PHE A 3 -15.92 3.23 -9.30
CA PHE A 3 -16.56 4.10 -8.29
C PHE A 3 -15.63 5.21 -7.82
N ILE A 4 -14.36 4.92 -7.56
CA ILE A 4 -13.36 5.91 -7.12
C ILE A 4 -13.18 6.99 -8.18
N SER A 5 -13.03 6.60 -9.45
CA SER A 5 -12.90 7.56 -10.56
C SER A 5 -14.14 8.46 -10.66
N ASN A 6 -15.34 7.87 -10.58
CA ASN A 6 -16.59 8.61 -10.68
C ASN A 6 -16.78 9.57 -9.49
N TRP A 7 -16.43 9.17 -8.27
CA TRP A 7 -16.52 10.05 -7.11
C TRP A 7 -15.49 11.17 -7.16
N LEU A 8 -14.25 10.92 -7.60
CA LEU A 8 -13.26 11.97 -7.80
C LEU A 8 -13.77 13.03 -8.79
N LEU A 9 -14.30 12.61 -9.95
CA LEU A 9 -14.85 13.51 -10.95
C LEU A 9 -16.12 14.25 -10.46
N ALA A 10 -16.93 13.62 -9.62
CA ALA A 10 -18.11 14.25 -9.06
C ALA A 10 -17.76 15.34 -8.02
N TYR A 11 -16.74 15.10 -7.21
CA TYR A 11 -16.38 15.96 -6.09
C TYR A 11 -15.28 16.98 -6.41
N GLU A 12 -14.57 16.87 -7.56
CA GLU A 12 -13.47 17.79 -7.93
C GLU A 12 -13.90 19.26 -8.06
N ARG A 13 -15.19 19.52 -8.23
CA ARG A 13 -15.74 20.90 -8.29
C ARG A 13 -15.87 21.56 -6.93
N GLU A 14 -16.03 20.76 -5.88
CA GLU A 14 -16.30 21.24 -4.51
C GLU A 14 -15.09 21.05 -3.58
N HIS A 15 -14.24 20.10 -3.91
CA HIS A 15 -13.07 19.71 -3.11
C HIS A 15 -11.80 19.66 -3.98
N SER A 16 -10.65 19.85 -3.34
CA SER A 16 -9.34 19.75 -4.00
C SER A 16 -8.32 19.13 -3.05
N GLY A 17 -7.26 18.53 -3.62
CA GLY A 17 -6.17 17.94 -2.84
C GLY A 17 -6.66 16.89 -1.85
N ASP A 18 -6.20 16.97 -0.61
CA ASP A 18 -6.51 16.01 0.46
C ASP A 18 -8.00 15.96 0.81
N ALA A 19 -8.69 17.12 0.78
CA ALA A 19 -10.13 17.16 1.04
C ALA A 19 -10.95 16.38 0.00
N LEU A 20 -10.49 16.31 -1.25
CA LEU A 20 -11.13 15.49 -2.27
C LEU A 20 -10.91 13.99 -1.98
N ILE A 21 -9.72 13.61 -1.54
CA ILE A 21 -9.42 12.23 -1.13
C ILE A 21 -10.30 11.85 0.06
N ASP A 22 -10.39 12.69 1.08
CA ASP A 22 -11.21 12.45 2.27
C ASP A 22 -12.69 12.24 1.93
N ALA A 23 -13.25 13.06 1.02
CA ALA A 23 -14.62 12.91 0.55
C ALA A 23 -14.85 11.56 -0.13
N VAL A 24 -13.92 11.12 -0.97
CA VAL A 24 -13.98 9.80 -1.62
C VAL A 24 -13.86 8.68 -0.59
N LEU A 25 -12.93 8.78 0.37
CA LEU A 25 -12.75 7.76 1.41
C LEU A 25 -13.96 7.64 2.34
N ALA A 26 -14.68 8.73 2.61
CA ALA A 26 -15.94 8.69 3.34
C ALA A 26 -16.98 7.81 2.61
N ARG A 27 -17.08 7.92 1.28
CA ARG A 27 -17.97 7.05 0.47
C ARG A 27 -17.53 5.60 0.48
N VAL A 28 -16.21 5.34 0.47
CA VAL A 28 -15.68 3.97 0.61
C VAL A 28 -16.03 3.38 1.97
N ALA A 29 -15.96 4.18 3.04
CA ALA A 29 -16.34 3.73 4.38
C ALA A 29 -17.83 3.35 4.47
N GLU A 30 -18.70 4.15 3.86
CA GLU A 30 -20.15 3.83 3.76
C GLU A 30 -20.39 2.51 2.97
N LEU A 31 -19.69 2.33 1.85
CA LEU A 31 -19.76 1.10 1.05
C LEU A 31 -19.32 -0.11 1.90
N VAL A 32 -18.21 -0.02 2.61
CA VAL A 32 -17.71 -1.08 3.48
C VAL A 32 -18.71 -1.38 4.60
N ALA A 33 -19.27 -0.34 5.24
CA ALA A 33 -20.26 -0.51 6.29
C ALA A 33 -21.53 -1.22 5.76
N ALA A 34 -22.01 -0.83 4.59
CA ALA A 34 -23.15 -1.48 3.94
C ALA A 34 -22.85 -2.94 3.57
N ALA A 35 -21.68 -3.22 3.01
CA ALA A 35 -21.25 -4.57 2.64
C ALA A 35 -21.24 -5.55 3.84
N ARG A 36 -20.93 -5.05 5.04
CA ARG A 36 -20.92 -5.86 6.26
C ARG A 36 -22.30 -6.14 6.85
N GLN A 37 -23.34 -5.44 6.38
CA GLN A 37 -24.72 -5.58 6.89
C GLN A 37 -25.57 -6.55 6.06
N VAL A 38 -25.16 -6.88 4.86
CA VAL A 38 -25.92 -7.78 4.00
C VAL A 38 -25.68 -9.25 4.39
N PRO A 39 -26.72 -10.11 4.38
CA PRO A 39 -26.60 -11.52 4.76
C PRO A 39 -26.13 -12.40 3.59
N CYS A 40 -25.12 -11.94 2.84
CA CYS A 40 -24.57 -12.67 1.69
C CYS A 40 -23.08 -12.32 1.51
N ASP A 41 -22.39 -13.14 0.73
CA ASP A 41 -21.00 -12.85 0.34
C ASP A 41 -20.94 -11.63 -0.57
N VAL A 42 -20.01 -10.71 -0.28
CA VAL A 42 -19.75 -9.52 -1.08
C VAL A 42 -18.34 -9.60 -1.67
N ILE A 43 -18.24 -9.45 -2.98
CA ILE A 43 -16.97 -9.42 -3.70
C ILE A 43 -16.73 -7.99 -4.19
N ILE A 44 -15.61 -7.40 -3.75
CA ILE A 44 -15.17 -6.08 -4.19
C ILE A 44 -13.93 -6.27 -5.06
N VAL A 45 -13.99 -5.76 -6.30
CA VAL A 45 -12.88 -5.82 -7.25
C VAL A 45 -12.29 -4.42 -7.42
N SER A 46 -10.97 -4.30 -7.24
CA SER A 46 -10.24 -3.06 -7.42
C SER A 46 -8.93 -3.30 -8.17
N ASN A 47 -8.36 -2.23 -8.74
CA ASN A 47 -7.07 -2.27 -9.37
C ASN A 47 -5.99 -1.86 -8.37
N GLU A 48 -4.86 -2.57 -8.38
CA GLU A 48 -3.65 -2.10 -7.71
C GLU A 48 -2.88 -1.18 -8.65
N VAL A 49 -2.81 0.11 -8.29
CA VAL A 49 -2.19 1.16 -9.11
C VAL A 49 -0.88 1.68 -8.51
N GLY A 50 -0.53 1.24 -7.30
CA GLY A 50 0.64 1.71 -6.56
C GLY A 50 1.98 1.33 -7.19
N GLY A 51 2.06 0.17 -7.83
CA GLY A 51 3.28 -0.34 -8.46
C GLY A 51 3.62 0.27 -9.83
N GLY A 52 2.76 1.13 -10.38
CA GLY A 52 2.96 1.74 -11.69
C GLY A 52 3.77 3.05 -11.66
N VAL A 53 4.01 3.62 -12.84
CA VAL A 53 4.63 4.94 -12.98
C VAL A 53 3.72 6.02 -12.41
N VAL A 54 4.32 7.00 -11.70
CA VAL A 54 3.56 8.13 -11.15
C VAL A 54 3.01 8.99 -12.30
N PRO A 55 1.69 9.24 -12.35
CA PRO A 55 1.09 10.05 -13.39
C PRO A 55 1.66 11.48 -13.43
N ALA A 56 1.89 12.00 -14.63
CA ALA A 56 2.40 13.37 -14.81
C ALA A 56 1.36 14.43 -14.43
N TYR A 57 0.06 14.14 -14.58
CA TYR A 57 -1.03 15.09 -14.35
C TYR A 57 -1.62 14.95 -12.93
N PRO A 58 -2.07 16.07 -12.33
CA PRO A 58 -2.50 16.11 -10.91
C PRO A 58 -3.63 15.16 -10.58
N LEU A 59 -4.69 15.09 -11.39
CA LEU A 59 -5.85 14.23 -11.13
C LEU A 59 -5.46 12.73 -11.11
N GLY A 60 -4.51 12.33 -11.96
CA GLY A 60 -4.01 10.95 -11.95
C GLY A 60 -3.26 10.61 -10.66
N ARG A 61 -2.53 11.57 -10.07
CA ARG A 61 -1.89 11.36 -8.77
C ARG A 61 -2.92 11.24 -7.65
N LEU A 62 -3.92 12.14 -7.63
CA LEU A 62 -5.03 12.05 -6.67
C LEU A 62 -5.80 10.73 -6.79
N PHE A 63 -6.06 10.28 -8.02
CA PHE A 63 -6.67 8.96 -8.25
C PHE A 63 -5.82 7.83 -7.68
N ARG A 64 -4.51 7.84 -7.93
CA ARG A 64 -3.60 6.82 -7.41
C ARG A 64 -3.60 6.78 -5.88
N ASP A 65 -3.53 7.94 -5.24
CA ASP A 65 -3.51 8.07 -3.79
C ASP A 65 -4.86 7.64 -3.18
N ALA A 66 -5.97 8.13 -3.72
CA ALA A 66 -7.31 7.73 -3.28
C ALA A 66 -7.57 6.23 -3.46
N ALA A 67 -7.17 5.65 -4.60
CA ALA A 67 -7.33 4.23 -4.87
C ALA A 67 -6.48 3.37 -3.92
N GLY A 68 -5.24 3.78 -3.64
CA GLY A 68 -4.37 3.09 -2.69
C GLY A 68 -4.94 3.08 -1.28
N LEU A 69 -5.41 4.23 -0.79
CA LEU A 69 -6.02 4.37 0.54
C LEU A 69 -7.35 3.59 0.63
N ALA A 70 -8.19 3.66 -0.43
CA ALA A 70 -9.42 2.89 -0.50
C ALA A 70 -9.17 1.37 -0.48
N ASN A 71 -8.18 0.89 -1.23
CA ASN A 71 -7.77 -0.51 -1.22
C ASN A 71 -7.33 -0.97 0.17
N GLN A 72 -6.56 -0.15 0.89
CA GLN A 72 -6.17 -0.45 2.27
C GLN A 72 -7.37 -0.51 3.21
N MET A 73 -8.33 0.42 3.08
CA MET A 73 -9.55 0.44 3.91
C MET A 73 -10.39 -0.80 3.67
N VAL A 74 -10.65 -1.15 2.41
CA VAL A 74 -11.40 -2.35 2.04
C VAL A 74 -10.68 -3.62 2.49
N ALA A 75 -9.36 -3.70 2.27
CA ALA A 75 -8.56 -4.85 2.68
C ALA A 75 -8.59 -5.07 4.20
N ARG A 76 -8.54 -4.01 5.03
CA ARG A 76 -8.67 -4.15 6.50
C ARG A 76 -10.01 -4.75 6.91
N ALA A 77 -11.08 -4.42 6.19
CA ALA A 77 -12.43 -4.86 6.49
C ALA A 77 -12.78 -6.24 5.90
N ALA A 78 -12.11 -6.68 4.85
CA ALA A 78 -12.39 -7.94 4.17
C ALA A 78 -11.91 -9.15 4.95
N ASP A 79 -12.64 -10.27 4.88
CA ASP A 79 -12.22 -11.55 5.46
C ASP A 79 -11.11 -12.21 4.64
N ARG A 80 -11.16 -12.03 3.30
CA ARG A 80 -10.19 -12.57 2.35
C ARG A 80 -9.73 -11.48 1.40
N VAL A 81 -8.43 -11.47 1.08
CA VAL A 81 -7.83 -10.53 0.14
C VAL A 81 -6.98 -11.30 -0.84
N TYR A 82 -7.31 -11.20 -2.11
CA TYR A 82 -6.57 -11.85 -3.19
C TYR A 82 -5.94 -10.81 -4.10
N TRP A 83 -4.65 -10.96 -4.35
CA TRP A 83 -3.95 -10.22 -5.38
C TRP A 83 -3.83 -11.11 -6.62
N VAL A 84 -4.39 -10.65 -7.76
CA VAL A 84 -4.41 -11.45 -8.99
C VAL A 84 -3.32 -10.96 -9.93
N VAL A 85 -2.35 -11.81 -10.20
CA VAL A 85 -1.23 -11.55 -11.11
C VAL A 85 -1.26 -12.58 -12.23
N ALA A 86 -1.30 -12.12 -13.49
CA ALA A 86 -1.39 -12.98 -14.67
C ALA A 86 -2.50 -14.05 -14.59
N GLY A 87 -3.65 -13.72 -14.00
CA GLY A 87 -4.77 -14.63 -13.80
C GLY A 87 -4.64 -15.56 -12.60
N ILE A 88 -3.52 -15.53 -11.88
CA ILE A 88 -3.28 -16.39 -10.71
C ILE A 88 -3.63 -15.61 -9.43
N PRO A 89 -4.61 -16.07 -8.63
CA PRO A 89 -4.94 -15.45 -7.35
C PRO A 89 -3.90 -15.83 -6.29
N ILE A 90 -3.37 -14.82 -5.61
CA ILE A 90 -2.43 -14.96 -4.49
C ILE A 90 -3.15 -14.50 -3.23
N ASP A 91 -3.20 -15.35 -2.20
CA ASP A 91 -3.74 -14.94 -0.89
C ASP A 91 -2.78 -13.96 -0.23
N ALA A 92 -3.13 -12.66 -0.30
CA ALA A 92 -2.29 -11.60 0.24
C ALA A 92 -2.20 -11.63 1.78
N ARG A 93 -3.19 -12.21 2.47
CA ARG A 93 -3.13 -12.35 3.93
C ARG A 93 -2.22 -13.47 4.38
N ALA A 94 -2.10 -14.54 3.59
CA ALA A 94 -1.15 -15.61 3.87
C ALA A 94 0.31 -15.13 3.73
N LEU A 95 0.53 -14.09 2.90
CA LEU A 95 1.84 -13.48 2.68
C LEU A 95 2.08 -12.21 3.50
N ASP A 96 1.18 -11.84 4.41
CA ASP A 96 1.35 -10.67 5.27
C ASP A 96 2.57 -10.88 6.19
N ALA A 97 3.62 -10.06 5.98
CA ALA A 97 4.87 -10.14 6.72
C ALA A 97 4.68 -10.09 8.24
N ARG A 98 3.68 -9.34 8.73
CA ARG A 98 3.32 -9.27 10.15
C ARG A 98 2.84 -10.59 10.73
N ARG A 99 2.36 -11.52 9.91
CA ARG A 99 1.99 -12.89 10.30
C ARG A 99 3.17 -13.85 10.21
N LEU A 100 4.20 -13.48 9.43
CA LEU A 100 5.41 -14.29 9.25
C LEU A 100 6.43 -14.09 10.38
N GLU A 101 6.24 -13.12 11.27
CA GLU A 101 7.11 -12.87 12.43
C GLU A 101 7.23 -14.10 13.37
N GLY A 102 6.23 -14.97 13.38
CA GLY A 102 6.30 -16.27 14.06
C GLY A 102 7.19 -17.32 13.37
N CYS A 103 7.64 -17.08 12.13
CA CYS A 103 8.47 -17.98 11.35
C CYS A 103 9.96 -17.56 11.29
N GLY A 104 10.40 -16.61 12.12
CA GLY A 104 11.83 -16.23 12.24
C GLY A 104 12.37 -15.35 11.10
N LEU A 105 11.52 -14.85 10.20
CA LEU A 105 11.86 -13.81 9.24
C LEU A 105 11.51 -12.45 9.87
N GLY A 106 12.32 -12.00 10.83
CA GLY A 106 12.13 -10.74 11.52
C GLY A 106 12.34 -9.55 10.58
N PHE A 107 11.25 -8.96 10.11
CA PHE A 107 11.24 -7.56 9.70
C PHE A 107 10.97 -6.75 10.97
N GLY A 108 12.03 -6.51 11.78
CA GLY A 108 11.93 -5.70 12.99
C GLY A 108 11.36 -4.34 12.65
N GLU A 109 10.38 -3.88 13.46
CA GLU A 109 9.99 -2.48 13.42
C GLU A 109 11.24 -1.61 13.64
N PRO A 110 11.42 -0.50 12.91
CA PRO A 110 12.52 0.41 13.18
C PRO A 110 12.31 0.95 14.60
N GLU A 111 13.23 0.59 15.51
CA GLU A 111 13.28 1.14 16.86
C GLU A 111 13.24 2.68 16.77
N PRO A 112 12.35 3.35 17.49
CA PRO A 112 12.29 4.80 17.51
C PRO A 112 13.52 5.34 18.23
N GLY A 113 14.61 5.69 17.47
CA GLY A 113 15.81 6.30 18.01
C GLY A 113 17.15 5.81 17.47
N GLY A 114 17.18 4.86 16.54
CA GLY A 114 18.41 4.40 15.92
C GLY A 114 19.02 5.47 15.00
N THR A 115 20.03 6.21 15.45
CA THR A 115 20.85 7.07 14.61
C THR A 115 21.59 6.22 13.59
N CYS A 116 21.45 6.52 12.29
CA CYS A 116 22.27 5.95 11.24
C CYS A 116 23.75 6.25 11.53
N GLY A 117 24.49 5.26 12.03
CA GLY A 117 25.93 5.34 12.16
C GLY A 117 26.57 5.47 10.79
N ALA A 118 27.16 6.63 10.52
CA ALA A 118 28.02 6.85 9.37
C ALA A 118 29.19 5.87 9.44
N GLY A 119 29.25 4.90 8.53
CA GLY A 119 30.38 4.01 8.35
C GLY A 119 31.63 4.83 7.98
N GLY A 120 32.57 4.89 8.88
CA GLY A 120 33.88 5.51 8.66
C GLY A 120 34.70 4.72 7.62
N PRO A 121 35.64 5.39 6.93
CA PRO A 121 36.44 4.76 5.87
C PRO A 121 37.42 3.74 6.45
N GLY A 122 37.30 2.51 5.94
CA GLY A 122 38.23 1.43 6.26
C GLY A 122 39.65 1.77 5.84
N SER A 123 40.54 1.76 6.81
CA SER A 123 41.98 1.90 6.64
C SER A 123 42.55 0.71 5.85
N ALA A 124 43.12 1.01 4.69
CA ALA A 124 43.99 0.08 3.98
C ALA A 124 45.30 -0.06 4.75
N GLY A 125 45.51 -1.22 5.35
CA GLY A 125 46.81 -1.65 5.88
C GLY A 125 47.52 -2.51 4.84
N GLY A 126 48.54 -1.98 4.17
CA GLY A 126 49.46 -2.77 3.40
C GLY A 126 50.55 -3.33 4.31
N GLU A 127 50.91 -4.56 4.12
CA GLU A 127 52.22 -5.14 4.47
C GLU A 127 52.60 -6.07 3.36
N GLY A 128 53.57 -5.84 2.73
CA GLY A 128 54.89 -6.06 2.26
C GLY A 128 55.52 -7.33 2.84
N GLY A 129 55.87 -8.27 1.99
CA GLY A 129 56.68 -9.43 2.33
C GLY A 129 57.53 -9.84 1.13
N ASP A 130 58.81 -9.46 1.24
CA ASP A 130 59.91 -9.83 0.34
C ASP A 130 60.22 -11.33 0.31
N GLY A 131 60.54 -11.81 -0.82
CA GLY A 131 61.68 -12.61 -1.27
C GLY A 131 61.85 -14.07 -0.78
N PRO A 132 62.75 -14.87 -1.35
CA PRO A 132 63.73 -14.61 -2.41
C PRO A 132 63.38 -15.21 -3.77
#